data_f64ebfd9a2f6e93419e5d24c4c6bc0bf
#
_entry.id   f64ebfd9a2f6e93419e5d24c4c6bc0bf
#
_cell.length_a   1.000
_cell.length_b   1.000
_cell.length_c   1.000
_cell.angle_alpha   90.00
_cell.angle_beta   90.00
_cell.angle_gamma   90.00
#
_symmetry.space_group_name_H-M   'P 1'
#
loop_
_entity.id
_entity.type
_entity.pdbx_description
1 polymer ?
#
loop_
_entity_poly.entity_id
_entity_poly.type
_entity_poly.pdbx_seq_one_letter_code
_entity_poly.pdbx_strand_id
1 'polypeptide(L)'
;MRVFCTSERHANGGPGEFYLSRAEEALSVLLKDYRGKVQVVYLDPPFGTGDVFHSKVSSGHARLSLPTYWDTMEEPAYLAWMKTVLTGARELLCESGSLYLHIDYRMSAKLRLMLDEIFGEQNFMNEIVWCYKSGGRATKYYPRKHDTILFYHKSAKVF
;
A
#
# COMPACT_ATOMS: atom_id res chain seq x y z
N MET A 1 16.47 12.47 -8.81
CA MET A 1 15.98 11.19 -9.40
C MET A 1 14.81 11.53 -10.32
N ARG A 2 14.63 10.86 -11.46
CA ARG A 2 13.56 11.22 -12.40
C ARG A 2 12.34 10.36 -12.12
N VAL A 3 11.19 10.99 -11.88
CA VAL A 3 9.89 10.32 -11.90
C VAL A 3 9.57 10.02 -13.37
N PHE A 4 9.47 8.76 -13.74
CA PHE A 4 9.05 8.36 -15.07
C PHE A 4 7.53 8.21 -15.05
N CYS A 5 6.84 9.04 -15.82
CA CYS A 5 5.42 8.91 -16.07
C CYS A 5 5.23 8.36 -17.49
N THR A 6 4.47 7.28 -17.61
CA THR A 6 3.98 6.80 -18.91
C THR A 6 2.46 6.88 -18.92
N SER A 7 1.89 7.50 -19.94
CA SER A 7 0.44 7.50 -20.15
C SER A 7 0.11 6.44 -21.19
N GLU A 8 -0.66 5.43 -20.81
CA GLU A 8 -1.21 4.46 -21.74
C GLU A 8 -2.74 4.58 -21.81
N ARG A 9 -3.29 4.55 -23.02
CA ARG A 9 -4.74 4.45 -23.21
C ARG A 9 -5.12 2.97 -23.26
N HIS A 10 -5.85 2.51 -22.27
CA HIS A 10 -6.47 1.18 -22.31
C HIS A 10 -7.68 1.19 -23.24
N ALA A 11 -7.88 0.09 -23.97
CA ALA A 11 -8.92 -0.02 -25.00
C ALA A 11 -10.35 0.23 -24.50
N ASN A 12 -10.62 0.14 -23.18
CA ASN A 12 -11.94 0.29 -22.57
C ASN A 12 -11.94 1.27 -21.36
N GLY A 13 -10.89 2.07 -21.16
CA GLY A 13 -10.77 3.01 -20.06
C GLY A 13 -10.23 4.37 -20.48
N GLY A 14 -10.37 5.36 -19.62
CA GLY A 14 -9.74 6.66 -19.77
C GLY A 14 -8.20 6.56 -19.74
N PRO A 15 -7.47 7.67 -19.96
CA PRO A 15 -6.03 7.70 -19.90
C PRO A 15 -5.57 7.34 -18.49
N GLY A 16 -4.64 6.38 -18.39
CA GLY A 16 -3.96 6.01 -17.16
C GLY A 16 -2.54 6.57 -17.14
N GLU A 17 -2.02 6.84 -15.95
CA GLU A 17 -0.65 7.27 -15.74
C GLU A 17 0.08 6.24 -14.87
N PHE A 18 1.30 5.91 -15.24
CA PHE A 18 2.17 5.03 -14.46
C PHE A 18 3.41 5.79 -14.00
N TYR A 19 3.67 5.77 -12.70
CA TYR A 19 4.82 6.44 -12.09
C TYR A 19 5.80 5.39 -11.56
N LEU A 20 7.02 5.39 -12.08
CA LEU A 20 8.13 4.57 -11.58
C LEU A 20 9.04 5.45 -10.71
N SER A 21 8.83 5.43 -9.40
CA SER A 21 9.61 6.20 -8.43
C SER A 21 9.37 5.68 -7.02
N ARG A 22 10.03 6.27 -6.03
CA ARG A 22 9.67 6.07 -4.63
C ARG A 22 8.32 6.74 -4.35
N ALA A 23 7.54 6.18 -3.41
CA ALA A 23 6.18 6.65 -3.12
C ALA A 23 6.15 8.13 -2.71
N GLU A 24 7.08 8.58 -1.87
CA GLU A 24 7.18 9.97 -1.43
C GLU A 24 7.50 10.95 -2.56
N GLU A 25 8.27 10.51 -3.57
CA GLU A 25 8.56 11.30 -4.76
C GLU A 25 7.34 11.38 -5.68
N ALA A 26 6.65 10.24 -5.91
CA ALA A 26 5.40 10.21 -6.68
C ALA A 26 4.35 11.11 -6.04
N LEU A 27 4.17 11.03 -4.71
CA LEU A 27 3.24 11.88 -3.97
C LEU A 27 3.53 13.37 -4.17
N SER A 28 4.81 13.78 -4.18
CA SER A 28 5.20 15.18 -4.39
C SER A 28 4.77 15.72 -5.75
N VAL A 29 4.71 14.86 -6.77
CA VAL A 29 4.22 15.20 -8.11
C VAL A 29 2.69 15.16 -8.14
N LEU A 30 2.09 14.06 -7.68
CA LEU A 30 0.64 13.85 -7.71
C LEU A 30 -0.12 14.94 -6.92
N LEU A 31 0.42 15.38 -5.79
CA LEU A 31 -0.22 16.43 -4.98
C LEU A 31 -0.32 17.78 -5.68
N LYS A 32 0.48 18.05 -6.69
CA LYS A 32 0.36 19.31 -7.48
C LYS A 32 -0.93 19.34 -8.30
N ASP A 33 -1.29 18.20 -8.89
CA ASP A 33 -2.38 18.12 -9.87
C ASP A 33 -3.64 17.45 -9.32
N TYR A 34 -3.50 16.54 -8.34
CA TYR A 34 -4.56 15.66 -7.85
C TYR A 34 -4.98 15.87 -6.40
N ARG A 35 -4.45 16.88 -5.69
CA ARG A 35 -4.84 17.19 -4.30
C ARG A 35 -6.35 17.37 -4.20
N GLY A 36 -7.00 16.60 -3.32
CA GLY A 36 -8.44 16.64 -3.08
C GLY A 36 -9.32 16.16 -4.23
N LYS A 37 -8.76 15.43 -5.21
CA LYS A 37 -9.50 14.99 -6.41
C LYS A 37 -9.64 13.47 -6.54
N VAL A 38 -8.85 12.70 -5.81
CA VAL A 38 -8.80 11.25 -5.94
C VAL A 38 -9.95 10.62 -5.16
N GLN A 39 -10.73 9.75 -5.81
CA GLN A 39 -11.86 9.06 -5.17
C GLN A 39 -11.42 7.85 -4.35
N VAL A 40 -10.42 7.11 -4.81
CA VAL A 40 -9.93 5.90 -4.14
C VAL A 40 -8.41 5.87 -4.18
N VAL A 41 -7.82 5.60 -3.02
CA VAL A 41 -6.40 5.24 -2.90
C VAL A 41 -6.31 3.82 -2.36
N TYR A 42 -5.66 2.94 -3.12
CA TYR A 42 -5.29 1.60 -2.66
C TYR A 42 -3.78 1.54 -2.50
N LEU A 43 -3.33 1.16 -1.29
CA LEU A 43 -1.92 1.01 -0.96
C LEU A 43 -1.60 -0.45 -0.64
N ASP A 44 -0.55 -0.94 -1.27
CA ASP A 44 0.06 -2.25 -1.02
C ASP A 44 1.57 -2.05 -0.79
N PRO A 45 1.96 -1.48 0.37
CA PRO A 45 3.36 -1.17 0.67
C PRO A 45 4.14 -2.44 1.02
N PRO A 46 5.48 -2.39 1.09
CA PRO A 46 6.26 -3.40 1.78
C PRO A 46 5.72 -3.64 3.19
N PHE A 47 5.69 -4.90 3.65
CA PHE A 47 5.03 -5.26 4.91
C PHE A 47 5.94 -5.18 6.14
N GLY A 48 7.17 -4.68 5.99
CA GLY A 48 8.15 -4.61 7.08
C GLY A 48 8.61 -6.00 7.55
N THR A 49 8.73 -6.93 6.60
CA THR A 49 9.05 -8.34 6.90
C THR A 49 10.51 -8.57 7.29
N GLY A 50 11.39 -7.63 6.95
CA GLY A 50 12.84 -7.80 7.04
C GLY A 50 13.43 -8.65 5.94
N ASP A 51 12.64 -9.08 4.96
CA ASP A 51 13.05 -9.98 3.89
C ASP A 51 13.49 -9.27 2.61
N VAL A 52 14.35 -9.94 1.84
CA VAL A 52 14.67 -9.54 0.46
C VAL A 52 13.86 -10.40 -0.49
N PHE A 53 13.00 -9.78 -1.27
CA PHE A 53 12.18 -10.48 -2.25
C PHE A 53 12.95 -10.69 -3.56
N HIS A 54 12.84 -11.90 -4.11
CA HIS A 54 13.53 -12.31 -5.31
C HIS A 54 12.54 -12.74 -6.41
N SER A 55 12.70 -12.19 -7.59
CA SER A 55 12.04 -12.71 -8.80
C SER A 55 12.87 -13.80 -9.43
N LYS A 56 12.23 -14.93 -9.74
CA LYS A 56 12.85 -16.02 -10.50
C LYS A 56 12.59 -15.80 -11.98
N VAL A 57 13.64 -15.41 -12.69
CA VAL A 57 13.61 -15.29 -14.15
C VAL A 57 14.19 -16.58 -14.73
N SER A 58 13.42 -17.29 -15.55
CA SER A 58 13.91 -18.46 -16.29
C SER A 58 14.04 -18.10 -17.77
N SER A 59 15.26 -18.23 -18.27
CA SER A 59 15.56 -18.14 -19.70
C SER A 59 16.23 -19.44 -20.13
N GLY A 60 15.49 -20.29 -20.87
CA GLY A 60 15.97 -21.60 -21.27
C GLY A 60 16.31 -22.51 -20.07
N HIS A 61 17.53 -22.98 -19.99
CA HIS A 61 18.02 -23.88 -18.92
C HIS A 61 18.58 -23.14 -17.69
N ALA A 62 18.69 -21.82 -17.70
CA ALA A 62 19.20 -21.02 -16.60
C ALA A 62 18.06 -20.43 -15.76
N ARG A 63 18.10 -20.67 -14.42
CA ARG A 63 17.24 -20.01 -13.45
C ARG A 63 18.07 -18.97 -12.73
N LEU A 64 17.74 -17.70 -12.96
CA LEU A 64 18.37 -16.58 -12.26
C LEU A 64 17.41 -16.06 -11.19
N SER A 65 17.90 -15.92 -9.96
CA SER A 65 17.18 -15.26 -8.88
C SER A 65 17.72 -13.85 -8.74
N LEU A 66 16.90 -12.85 -9.09
CA LEU A 66 17.29 -11.45 -8.97
C LEU A 66 16.54 -10.82 -7.79
N PRO A 67 17.22 -10.06 -6.92
CA PRO A 67 16.54 -9.30 -5.89
C PRO A 67 15.63 -8.26 -6.55
N THR A 68 14.36 -8.26 -6.16
CA THR A 68 13.33 -7.39 -6.77
C THR A 68 13.12 -6.15 -5.93
N TYR A 69 12.98 -6.31 -4.63
CA TYR A 69 12.94 -5.22 -3.68
C TYR A 69 13.37 -5.69 -2.27
N TRP A 70 13.81 -4.73 -1.45
CA TRP A 70 14.23 -4.96 -0.08
C TRP A 70 13.16 -4.43 0.88
N ASP A 71 12.65 -5.31 1.72
CA ASP A 71 11.73 -4.99 2.80
C ASP A 71 12.48 -5.02 4.14
N THR A 72 13.67 -4.40 4.17
CA THR A 72 14.62 -4.46 5.28
C THR A 72 14.68 -3.17 6.11
N MET A 73 13.67 -2.32 5.99
CA MET A 73 13.62 -1.08 6.74
C MET A 73 13.40 -1.36 8.22
N GLU A 74 14.21 -0.76 9.09
CA GLU A 74 13.99 -0.82 10.54
C GLU A 74 12.63 -0.24 10.90
N GLU A 75 11.94 -0.86 11.86
CA GLU A 75 10.55 -0.53 12.19
C GLU A 75 10.29 0.96 12.45
N PRO A 76 11.11 1.71 13.22
CA PRO A 76 10.85 3.14 13.41
C PRO A 76 10.94 3.95 12.12
N ALA A 77 11.90 3.60 11.25
CA ALA A 77 12.06 4.25 9.94
C ALA A 77 10.89 3.90 9.00
N TYR A 78 10.44 2.65 9.02
CA TYR A 78 9.27 2.20 8.29
C TYR A 78 8.00 2.96 8.70
N LEU A 79 7.74 3.09 10.00
CA LEU A 79 6.58 3.80 10.50
C LEU A 79 6.64 5.31 10.17
N ALA A 80 7.81 5.93 10.25
CA ALA A 80 7.99 7.33 9.86
C ALA A 80 7.72 7.54 8.35
N TRP A 81 8.22 6.62 7.51
CA TRP A 81 7.96 6.61 6.08
C TRP A 81 6.47 6.40 5.79
N MET A 82 5.83 5.41 6.40
CA MET A 82 4.40 5.15 6.25
C MET A 82 3.55 6.35 6.66
N LYS A 83 3.92 7.05 7.74
CA LYS A 83 3.22 8.28 8.16
C LYS A 83 3.23 9.33 7.06
N THR A 84 4.36 9.49 6.38
CA THR A 84 4.48 10.41 5.23
C THR A 84 3.59 9.98 4.07
N VAL A 85 3.62 8.68 3.71
CA VAL A 85 2.81 8.13 2.61
C VAL A 85 1.31 8.26 2.90
N LEU A 86 0.87 7.88 4.10
CA LEU A 86 -0.54 7.92 4.50
C LEU A 86 -1.08 9.35 4.59
N THR A 87 -0.26 10.29 5.08
CA THR A 87 -0.62 11.72 5.10
C THR A 87 -0.82 12.25 3.68
N GLY A 88 0.12 11.96 2.77
CA GLY A 88 0.00 12.35 1.37
C GLY A 88 -1.20 11.69 0.67
N ALA A 89 -1.47 10.41 0.95
CA ALA A 89 -2.64 9.72 0.44
C ALA A 89 -3.95 10.40 0.87
N ARG A 90 -4.04 10.79 2.16
CA ARG A 90 -5.20 11.55 2.66
C ARG A 90 -5.37 12.89 1.96
N GLU A 91 -4.28 13.58 1.66
CA GLU A 91 -4.34 14.86 0.95
C GLU A 91 -4.77 14.72 -0.51
N LEU A 92 -4.44 13.60 -1.17
CA LEU A 92 -4.92 13.30 -2.53
C LEU A 92 -6.43 13.07 -2.57
N LEU A 93 -6.99 12.42 -1.54
CA LEU A 93 -8.42 12.05 -1.51
C LEU A 93 -9.33 13.28 -1.53
N CYS A 94 -10.39 13.21 -2.33
CA CYS A 94 -11.55 14.13 -2.22
C CYS A 94 -12.31 13.86 -0.91
N GLU A 95 -13.24 14.73 -0.53
CA GLU A 95 -13.98 14.60 0.75
C GLU A 95 -14.79 13.30 0.87
N SER A 96 -15.29 12.78 -0.27
CA SER A 96 -15.97 11.48 -0.36
C SER A 96 -15.04 10.31 -0.67
N GLY A 97 -13.74 10.55 -0.65
CA GLY A 97 -12.75 9.56 -1.04
C GLY A 97 -12.45 8.53 0.05
N SER A 98 -11.93 7.41 -0.38
CA SER A 98 -11.65 6.24 0.46
C SER A 98 -10.22 5.75 0.33
N LEU A 99 -9.65 5.33 1.46
CA LEU A 99 -8.35 4.65 1.54
C LEU A 99 -8.56 3.16 1.84
N TYR A 100 -7.84 2.32 1.10
CA TYR A 100 -7.64 0.90 1.40
C TYR A 100 -6.15 0.66 1.59
N LEU A 101 -5.76 0.20 2.78
CA LEU A 101 -4.38 -0.16 3.09
C LEU A 101 -4.28 -1.66 3.30
N HIS A 102 -3.63 -2.35 2.36
CA HIS A 102 -3.32 -3.78 2.46
C HIS A 102 -2.04 -3.98 3.25
N ILE A 103 -2.09 -4.81 4.29
CA ILE A 103 -0.96 -5.08 5.18
C ILE A 103 -1.14 -6.42 5.88
N ASP A 104 -0.04 -7.04 6.31
CA ASP A 104 -0.10 -8.26 7.09
C ASP A 104 -0.24 -8.00 8.61
N TYR A 105 -0.43 -9.08 9.37
CA TYR A 105 -0.65 -9.05 10.81
C TYR A 105 0.48 -8.38 11.63
N ARG A 106 1.71 -8.26 11.09
CA ARG A 106 2.88 -7.70 11.82
C ARG A 106 2.72 -6.21 12.05
N MET A 107 2.19 -5.52 11.06
CA MET A 107 2.07 -4.05 11.07
C MET A 107 0.62 -3.56 11.17
N SER A 108 -0.38 -4.42 10.98
CA SER A 108 -1.80 -4.01 10.94
C SER A 108 -2.21 -3.17 12.15
N ALA A 109 -1.90 -3.60 13.37
CA ALA A 109 -2.26 -2.87 14.59
C ALA A 109 -1.60 -1.49 14.69
N LYS A 110 -0.31 -1.38 14.33
CA LYS A 110 0.44 -0.12 14.38
C LYS A 110 -0.04 0.87 13.34
N LEU A 111 -0.29 0.37 12.13
CA LEU A 111 -0.80 1.19 11.03
C LEU A 111 -2.28 1.55 11.23
N ARG A 112 -3.07 0.71 11.92
CA ARG A 112 -4.43 1.07 12.32
C ARG A 112 -4.42 2.29 13.26
N LEU A 113 -3.60 2.29 14.30
CA LEU A 113 -3.47 3.43 15.22
C LEU A 113 -2.98 4.69 14.49
N MET A 114 -2.03 4.54 13.57
CA MET A 114 -1.54 5.65 12.76
C MET A 114 -2.63 6.22 11.83
N LEU A 115 -3.46 5.36 11.25
CA LEU A 115 -4.60 5.79 10.43
C LEU A 115 -5.66 6.49 11.28
N ASP A 116 -5.92 6.04 12.50
CA ASP A 116 -6.81 6.71 13.43
C ASP A 116 -6.33 8.13 13.77
N GLU A 117 -5.00 8.33 13.92
CA GLU A 117 -4.41 9.67 14.10
C GLU A 117 -4.57 10.55 12.84
N ILE A 118 -4.35 9.99 11.64
CA ILE A 118 -4.33 10.73 10.38
C ILE A 118 -5.74 11.00 9.87
N PHE A 119 -6.61 9.99 9.86
CA PHE A 119 -7.96 10.07 9.29
C PHE A 119 -9.03 10.40 10.32
N GLY A 120 -8.79 10.08 11.60
CA GLY A 120 -9.76 10.08 12.68
C GLY A 120 -10.41 8.70 12.86
N GLU A 121 -10.50 8.22 14.10
CA GLU A 121 -11.08 6.92 14.45
C GLU A 121 -12.49 6.73 13.90
N GLN A 122 -13.29 7.80 13.92
CA GLN A 122 -14.68 7.82 13.44
C GLN A 122 -14.80 7.58 11.92
N ASN A 123 -13.71 7.71 11.18
CA ASN A 123 -13.66 7.48 9.73
C ASN A 123 -13.19 6.07 9.36
N PHE A 124 -12.94 5.23 10.35
CA PHE A 124 -12.69 3.81 10.13
C PHE A 124 -13.99 3.10 9.75
N MET A 125 -13.98 2.48 8.59
CA MET A 125 -15.17 1.81 8.06
C MET A 125 -15.17 0.33 8.32
N ASN A 126 -14.07 -0.34 8.03
CA ASN A 126 -13.99 -1.79 8.20
C ASN A 126 -12.54 -2.31 8.16
N GLU A 127 -12.38 -3.51 8.68
CA GLU A 127 -11.23 -4.37 8.49
C GLU A 127 -11.64 -5.58 7.65
N ILE A 128 -11.07 -5.67 6.45
CA ILE A 128 -11.33 -6.77 5.52
C ILE A 128 -10.24 -7.81 5.72
N VAL A 129 -10.62 -9.02 6.11
CA VAL A 129 -9.69 -10.14 6.29
C VAL A 129 -9.60 -10.92 4.99
N TRP A 130 -8.44 -10.84 4.33
CA TRP A 130 -8.16 -11.55 3.09
C TRP A 130 -7.52 -12.91 3.40
N CYS A 131 -8.32 -13.97 3.39
CA CYS A 131 -7.87 -15.34 3.69
C CYS A 131 -7.34 -16.06 2.45
N TYR A 132 -6.24 -16.81 2.62
CA TYR A 132 -5.66 -17.63 1.54
C TYR A 132 -5.28 -19.04 2.04
N LYS A 133 -5.22 -20.00 1.11
CA LYS A 133 -4.93 -21.41 1.40
C LYS A 133 -3.46 -21.82 1.26
N SER A 134 -2.58 -20.89 0.86
CA SER A 134 -1.15 -21.15 0.67
C SER A 134 -0.41 -21.27 2.00
N GLY A 135 0.75 -21.94 1.99
CA GLY A 135 1.66 -22.00 3.14
C GLY A 135 1.63 -23.31 3.91
N GLY A 136 2.64 -23.50 4.75
CA GLY A 136 2.91 -24.71 5.52
C GLY A 136 1.87 -25.01 6.61
N ARG A 137 2.01 -26.19 7.24
CA ARG A 137 1.19 -26.60 8.37
C ARG A 137 1.84 -26.15 9.67
N ALA A 138 1.23 -25.19 10.36
CA ALA A 138 1.66 -24.82 11.71
C ALA A 138 1.26 -25.92 12.70
N THR A 139 2.16 -26.25 13.63
CA THR A 139 1.94 -27.28 14.65
C THR A 139 1.81 -26.72 16.06
N LYS A 140 2.27 -25.48 16.29
CA LYS A 140 2.31 -24.83 17.63
C LYS A 140 1.33 -23.68 17.79
N TYR A 141 0.72 -23.20 16.70
CA TYR A 141 -0.21 -22.05 16.69
C TYR A 141 -1.16 -22.17 15.51
N TYR A 142 -2.21 -21.37 15.50
CA TYR A 142 -3.10 -21.28 14.34
C TYR A 142 -2.37 -20.69 13.14
N PRO A 143 -2.50 -21.28 11.92
CA PRO A 143 -1.82 -20.78 10.73
C PRO A 143 -2.22 -19.32 10.44
N ARG A 144 -1.23 -18.46 10.25
CA ARG A 144 -1.41 -17.06 9.86
C ARG A 144 -1.55 -16.98 8.34
N LYS A 145 -2.76 -17.28 7.85
CA LYS A 145 -3.08 -17.37 6.41
C LYS A 145 -4.10 -16.33 6.01
N HIS A 146 -3.81 -15.10 6.40
CA HIS A 146 -4.60 -13.95 6.03
C HIS A 146 -3.73 -12.69 6.05
N ASP A 147 -4.13 -11.73 5.25
CA ASP A 147 -3.72 -10.36 5.33
C ASP A 147 -4.93 -9.50 5.68
N THR A 148 -4.68 -8.26 6.01
CA THR A 148 -5.69 -7.30 6.45
C THR A 148 -5.73 -6.13 5.48
N ILE A 149 -6.93 -5.70 5.08
CA ILE A 149 -7.12 -4.46 4.35
C ILE A 149 -7.90 -3.50 5.25
N LEU A 150 -7.23 -2.45 5.72
CA LEU A 150 -7.85 -1.40 6.54
C LEU A 150 -8.56 -0.40 5.61
N PHE A 151 -9.84 -0.20 5.85
CA PHE A 151 -10.69 0.66 5.05
C PHE A 151 -11.11 1.90 5.83
N TYR A 152 -10.78 3.08 5.28
CA TYR A 152 -11.12 4.39 5.84
C TYR A 152 -11.79 5.28 4.81
N HIS A 153 -12.74 6.10 5.24
CA HIS A 153 -13.17 7.28 4.50
C HIS A 153 -12.32 8.50 4.89
N LYS A 154 -12.21 9.47 3.99
CA LYS A 154 -11.57 10.75 4.33
C LYS A 154 -12.43 11.56 5.30
N SER A 155 -13.74 11.49 5.17
CA SER A 155 -14.71 12.23 5.98
C SER A 155 -15.96 11.39 6.23
N ALA A 156 -16.47 11.42 7.46
CA ALA A 156 -17.72 10.75 7.87
C ALA A 156 -19.00 11.39 7.27
N LYS A 157 -18.88 12.50 6.54
CA LYS A 157 -20.03 13.28 6.04
C LYS A 157 -20.62 12.76 4.73
N VAL A 158 -20.17 11.60 4.23
CA VAL A 158 -20.52 11.14 2.89
C VAL A 158 -21.08 9.73 2.94
N PHE A 159 -22.30 9.62 3.40
CA PHE A 159 -23.23 8.53 3.10
C PHE A 159 -24.58 9.12 2.73
#